data_e7b314c8859c97345e5d3a173f69fefe
#
_entry.id   e7b314c8859c97345e5d3a173f69fefe
#
_cell.length_a   1.000
_cell.length_b   1.000
_cell.length_c   1.000
_cell.angle_alpha   90.00
_cell.angle_beta   90.00
_cell.angle_gamma   90.00
#
_symmetry.space_group_name_H-M   'P 1'
#
loop_
_entity.id
_entity.type
_entity.pdbx_description
1 polymer ?
#
loop_
_entity_poly.entity_id
_entity_poly.type
_entity_poly.pdbx_seq_one_letter_code
_entity_poly.pdbx_strand_id
1 'polypeptide(L)'
;EAQAGDAADGTSAGDPRYAVGRVQRDLGRSSVGATWAERRTDGSGQGSAGMDATLFFTPTFGFTGQAVQSYGAYDEGTWAYFLRPSYDSPTGHAHVRFSYFGERFGDNVNAVGFVRDDNRRELDSALEKTVWFETGPVEQVEYGSNYNVYWGQDGTLRDWSVDQSLDFELRNRWSLAASHNVEFARFEKDFRNRATELELGYNTREFSSVGMGVEFGRNFDSDFHLVTASGRLKPTPESSLEYQLERLVLDPDPESESTWIHVVRASQFFTNDLYLQLFYQTNSVIDRRNVQAVFVYRYAPPFGTIQVAFQRGTAAFGEASDQGNTLFLKVTRVF
;
A
#
# COMPACT_ATOMS: atom_id res chain seq x y z
N GLU A 1 11.25 -22.05 12.00
CA GLU A 1 12.63 -22.56 12.23
C GLU A 1 13.31 -22.74 10.88
N ALA A 2 14.12 -21.78 10.48
CA ALA A 2 15.01 -21.92 9.35
C ALA A 2 16.22 -22.75 9.78
N GLN A 3 16.33 -23.96 9.27
CA GLN A 3 17.54 -24.75 9.40
C GLN A 3 18.68 -24.05 8.67
N ALA A 4 19.72 -23.69 9.44
CA ALA A 4 21.00 -23.34 8.89
C ALA A 4 21.59 -24.59 8.21
N GLY A 5 21.58 -24.59 6.87
CA GLY A 5 22.29 -25.59 6.07
C GLY A 5 23.79 -25.36 6.15
N ASP A 6 24.51 -26.42 6.41
CA ASP A 6 25.96 -26.52 6.53
C ASP A 6 26.72 -25.76 5.45
N ALA A 7 27.60 -24.89 5.87
CA ALA A 7 28.68 -24.38 5.07
C ALA A 7 29.73 -25.48 4.86
N ALA A 8 29.61 -26.18 3.73
CA ALA A 8 30.66 -27.05 3.24
C ALA A 8 31.16 -26.51 1.91
N ASP A 9 32.44 -26.29 1.89
CA ASP A 9 33.36 -26.10 0.78
C ASP A 9 33.68 -24.64 0.40
N GLY A 10 34.89 -24.27 0.83
CA GLY A 10 35.47 -22.94 0.63
C GLY A 10 35.96 -22.70 -0.80
N THR A 11 35.10 -22.68 -1.76
CA THR A 11 35.32 -21.96 -2.99
C THR A 11 34.80 -20.54 -2.79
N SER A 12 35.71 -19.56 -2.64
CA SER A 12 35.36 -18.15 -2.60
C SER A 12 34.59 -17.81 -3.87
N ALA A 13 33.24 -17.73 -3.77
CA ALA A 13 32.45 -17.18 -4.84
C ALA A 13 32.97 -15.78 -5.16
N GLY A 14 33.33 -15.55 -6.43
CA GLY A 14 33.85 -14.24 -6.87
C GLY A 14 32.87 -13.11 -6.55
N ASP A 15 33.38 -11.91 -6.36
CA ASP A 15 32.55 -10.74 -6.07
C ASP A 15 31.49 -10.51 -7.16
N PRO A 16 30.20 -10.40 -6.82
CA PRO A 16 29.15 -10.19 -7.79
C PRO A 16 29.26 -8.82 -8.44
N ARG A 17 29.13 -8.75 -9.74
CA ARG A 17 29.10 -7.50 -10.53
C ARG A 17 27.67 -7.26 -11.03
N TYR A 18 27.18 -6.04 -10.88
CA TYR A 18 25.85 -5.63 -11.31
C TYR A 18 25.95 -4.62 -12.43
N ALA A 19 25.10 -4.76 -13.45
CA ALA A 19 24.95 -3.81 -14.51
C ALA A 19 23.48 -3.57 -14.82
N VAL A 20 23.08 -2.32 -15.03
CA VAL A 20 21.71 -1.92 -15.39
C VAL A 20 21.80 -0.89 -16.52
N GLY A 21 20.97 -1.08 -17.55
CA GLY A 21 20.84 -0.14 -18.65
C GLY A 21 19.37 0.10 -18.99
N ARG A 22 19.02 1.36 -19.31
CA ARG A 22 17.71 1.73 -19.82
C ARG A 22 17.86 2.75 -20.93
N VAL A 23 17.10 2.55 -22.00
CA VAL A 23 16.93 3.50 -23.10
C VAL A 23 15.44 3.75 -23.28
N GLN A 24 15.04 5.00 -23.38
CA GLN A 24 13.67 5.40 -23.62
C GLN A 24 13.63 6.46 -24.72
N ARG A 25 12.60 6.39 -25.55
CA ARG A 25 12.28 7.39 -26.57
C ARG A 25 10.86 7.89 -26.40
N ASP A 26 10.72 9.19 -26.26
CA ASP A 26 9.44 9.86 -26.25
C ASP A 26 8.94 10.12 -27.66
N LEU A 27 7.66 9.85 -27.89
CA LEU A 27 6.94 9.98 -29.15
C LEU A 27 5.72 10.90 -28.91
N GLY A 28 5.98 12.17 -28.62
CA GLY A 28 4.97 13.12 -28.16
C GLY A 28 4.47 12.76 -26.76
N ARG A 29 3.20 12.38 -26.64
CA ARG A 29 2.61 11.93 -25.35
C ARG A 29 2.90 10.44 -25.06
N SER A 30 3.35 9.72 -26.06
CA SER A 30 3.66 8.29 -25.96
C SER A 30 5.14 8.07 -25.73
N SER A 31 5.52 6.90 -25.21
CA SER A 31 6.91 6.51 -25.04
C SER A 31 7.10 5.03 -25.27
N VAL A 32 8.31 4.66 -25.70
CA VAL A 32 8.77 3.27 -25.79
C VAL A 32 10.13 3.17 -25.11
N GLY A 33 10.36 2.06 -24.40
CA GLY A 33 11.58 1.84 -23.65
C GLY A 33 12.10 0.42 -23.77
N ALA A 34 13.38 0.26 -23.45
CA ALA A 34 14.02 -1.02 -23.26
C ALA A 34 14.87 -0.96 -21.99
N THR A 35 14.85 -2.00 -21.20
CA THR A 35 15.59 -2.12 -19.93
C THR A 35 16.32 -3.45 -19.90
N TRP A 36 17.50 -3.44 -19.35
CA TRP A 36 18.31 -4.62 -19.12
C TRP A 36 18.96 -4.50 -17.74
N ALA A 37 18.99 -5.62 -17.00
CA ALA A 37 19.67 -5.72 -15.70
C ALA A 37 20.33 -7.10 -15.59
N GLU A 38 21.56 -7.13 -15.10
CA GLU A 38 22.35 -8.36 -14.96
C GLU A 38 23.18 -8.35 -13.69
N ARG A 39 23.26 -9.51 -13.06
CA ARG A 39 24.24 -9.86 -12.03
C ARG A 39 25.17 -10.94 -12.62
N ARG A 40 26.47 -10.72 -12.55
CA ARG A 40 27.49 -11.72 -12.92
C ARG A 40 28.28 -12.17 -11.72
N THR A 41 28.46 -13.49 -11.59
CA THR A 41 29.30 -14.12 -10.57
C THR A 41 30.03 -15.30 -11.25
N ASP A 42 31.36 -15.34 -11.17
CA ASP A 42 32.22 -16.41 -11.70
C ASP A 42 31.95 -16.75 -13.19
N GLY A 43 31.70 -15.75 -14.00
CA GLY A 43 31.45 -15.90 -15.43
C GLY A 43 30.03 -16.23 -15.84
N SER A 44 29.13 -16.61 -14.90
CA SER A 44 27.70 -16.79 -15.16
C SER A 44 26.92 -15.51 -14.93
N GLY A 45 25.96 -15.22 -15.84
CA GLY A 45 25.08 -14.07 -15.78
C GLY A 45 23.64 -14.50 -15.47
N GLN A 46 23.00 -13.76 -14.55
CA GLN A 46 21.57 -13.86 -14.27
C GLN A 46 20.95 -12.48 -14.35
N GLY A 47 19.74 -12.38 -14.89
CA GLY A 47 19.11 -11.07 -15.01
C GLY A 47 17.85 -11.08 -15.84
N SER A 48 17.55 -9.92 -16.42
CA SER A 48 16.40 -9.74 -17.29
C SER A 48 16.64 -8.68 -18.35
N ALA A 49 15.94 -8.84 -19.47
CA ALA A 49 15.85 -7.82 -20.53
C ALA A 49 14.37 -7.68 -20.95
N GLY A 50 13.94 -6.47 -21.21
CA GLY A 50 12.56 -6.22 -21.55
C GLY A 50 12.33 -4.91 -22.30
N MET A 51 11.13 -4.81 -22.85
CA MET A 51 10.62 -3.62 -23.52
C MET A 51 9.32 -3.17 -22.88
N ASP A 52 9.09 -1.88 -22.87
CA ASP A 52 7.87 -1.25 -22.38
C ASP A 52 7.37 -0.17 -23.36
N ALA A 53 6.06 0.05 -23.34
CA ALA A 53 5.44 1.10 -24.13
C ALA A 53 4.27 1.72 -23.37
N THR A 54 4.15 3.03 -23.45
CA THR A 54 2.96 3.80 -23.08
C THR A 54 2.50 4.55 -24.31
N LEU A 55 1.33 4.19 -24.82
CA LEU A 55 0.78 4.71 -26.07
C LEU A 55 -0.53 5.45 -25.81
N PHE A 56 -0.66 6.69 -26.24
CA PHE A 56 -1.89 7.46 -26.20
C PHE A 56 -2.49 7.56 -27.60
N PHE A 57 -3.65 6.97 -27.79
CA PHE A 57 -4.40 7.03 -29.06
C PHE A 57 -5.29 8.28 -29.12
N THR A 58 -5.80 8.70 -27.96
CA THR A 58 -6.52 9.96 -27.75
C THR A 58 -6.03 10.63 -26.46
N PRO A 59 -6.50 11.86 -26.13
CA PRO A 59 -6.19 12.46 -24.82
C PRO A 59 -6.61 11.63 -23.62
N THR A 60 -7.62 10.77 -23.77
CA THR A 60 -8.26 10.00 -22.69
C THR A 60 -8.10 8.50 -22.82
N PHE A 61 -7.71 7.98 -23.98
CA PHE A 61 -7.56 6.53 -24.20
C PHE A 61 -6.11 6.18 -24.52
N GLY A 62 -5.57 5.27 -23.74
CA GLY A 62 -4.20 4.82 -23.87
C GLY A 62 -4.03 3.31 -23.68
N PHE A 63 -2.81 2.89 -23.87
CA PHE A 63 -2.37 1.52 -23.69
C PHE A 63 -0.98 1.54 -23.03
N THR A 64 -0.82 0.77 -21.98
CA THR A 64 0.48 0.52 -21.35
C THR A 64 0.77 -0.98 -21.41
N GLY A 65 1.98 -1.33 -21.77
CA GLY A 65 2.40 -2.72 -21.82
C GLY A 65 3.89 -2.89 -21.59
N GLN A 66 4.26 -4.05 -21.08
CA GLN A 66 5.64 -4.45 -20.88
C GLN A 66 5.78 -5.94 -21.16
N ALA A 67 6.91 -6.33 -21.74
CA ALA A 67 7.32 -7.71 -21.87
C ALA A 67 8.79 -7.83 -21.45
N VAL A 68 9.07 -8.80 -20.58
CA VAL A 68 10.39 -9.03 -19.99
C VAL A 68 10.69 -10.52 -20.06
N GLN A 69 11.90 -10.84 -20.46
CA GLN A 69 12.47 -12.18 -20.36
C GLN A 69 13.56 -12.17 -19.29
N SER A 70 13.48 -13.09 -18.34
CA SER A 70 14.57 -13.38 -17.43
C SER A 70 15.49 -14.45 -18.00
N TYR A 71 16.73 -14.48 -17.58
CA TYR A 71 17.74 -15.46 -17.97
C TYR A 71 18.66 -15.78 -16.80
N GLY A 72 19.25 -16.99 -16.82
CA GLY A 72 20.14 -17.44 -15.75
C GLY A 72 20.13 -18.96 -15.60
N ALA A 73 19.62 -19.44 -14.46
CA ALA A 73 19.59 -20.88 -14.15
C ALA A 73 18.55 -21.66 -14.95
N TYR A 74 17.51 -20.96 -15.48
CA TYR A 74 16.39 -21.59 -16.19
C TYR A 74 16.19 -20.93 -17.55
N ASP A 75 15.82 -21.76 -18.56
CA ASP A 75 15.57 -21.33 -19.93
C ASP A 75 14.06 -21.34 -20.28
N GLU A 76 13.25 -22.13 -19.55
CA GLU A 76 11.80 -22.22 -19.73
C GLU A 76 11.05 -21.50 -18.61
N GLY A 77 9.82 -21.05 -18.89
CA GLY A 77 9.01 -20.34 -17.91
C GLY A 77 9.55 -18.97 -17.49
N THR A 78 10.36 -18.32 -18.32
CA THR A 78 11.17 -17.13 -18.02
C THR A 78 10.58 -15.82 -18.50
N TRP A 79 9.37 -15.84 -19.05
CA TRP A 79 8.68 -14.64 -19.53
C TRP A 79 7.76 -14.03 -18.50
N ALA A 80 7.73 -12.71 -18.43
CA ALA A 80 6.67 -11.94 -17.79
C ALA A 80 6.21 -10.84 -18.74
N TYR A 81 4.90 -10.57 -18.77
CA TYR A 81 4.35 -9.45 -19.52
C TYR A 81 3.04 -8.97 -18.91
N PHE A 82 2.71 -7.72 -19.15
CA PHE A 82 1.37 -7.18 -18.92
C PHE A 82 0.92 -6.29 -20.08
N LEU A 83 -0.39 -6.21 -20.23
CA LEU A 83 -1.09 -5.40 -21.22
C LEU A 83 -2.23 -4.67 -20.52
N ARG A 84 -2.30 -3.35 -20.64
CA ARG A 84 -3.31 -2.52 -19.96
C ARG A 84 -3.85 -1.43 -20.87
N PRO A 85 -4.92 -1.66 -21.63
CA PRO A 85 -5.74 -0.57 -22.14
C PRO A 85 -6.40 0.18 -20.99
N SER A 86 -6.43 1.51 -21.08
CA SER A 86 -7.05 2.38 -20.08
C SER A 86 -7.74 3.57 -20.73
N TYR A 87 -8.82 4.00 -20.08
CA TYR A 87 -9.51 5.23 -20.34
C TYR A 87 -9.45 6.11 -19.10
N ASP A 88 -8.95 7.35 -19.26
CA ASP A 88 -8.76 8.31 -18.19
C ASP A 88 -9.36 9.66 -18.60
N SER A 89 -10.35 10.14 -17.85
CA SER A 89 -10.98 11.45 -18.04
C SER A 89 -11.13 12.16 -16.68
N PRO A 90 -11.43 13.47 -16.65
CA PRO A 90 -11.64 14.18 -15.39
C PRO A 90 -12.76 13.61 -14.50
N THR A 91 -13.67 12.83 -15.08
CA THR A 91 -14.85 12.28 -14.37
C THR A 91 -14.98 10.77 -14.47
N GLY A 92 -13.95 10.07 -14.91
CA GLY A 92 -14.02 8.61 -14.98
C GLY A 92 -12.71 7.97 -15.37
N HIS A 93 -12.47 6.82 -14.79
CA HIS A 93 -11.36 5.92 -15.06
C HIS A 93 -11.90 4.54 -15.39
N ALA A 94 -11.31 3.87 -16.38
CA ALA A 94 -11.58 2.47 -16.64
C ALA A 94 -10.29 1.81 -17.18
N HIS A 95 -9.99 0.62 -16.71
CA HIS A 95 -8.93 -0.18 -17.28
C HIS A 95 -9.22 -1.68 -17.19
N VAL A 96 -8.55 -2.43 -18.05
CA VAL A 96 -8.40 -3.87 -17.94
C VAL A 96 -6.92 -4.18 -18.08
N ARG A 97 -6.34 -4.91 -17.14
CA ARG A 97 -4.95 -5.33 -17.18
C ARG A 97 -4.89 -6.84 -17.15
N PHE A 98 -4.21 -7.44 -18.12
CA PHE A 98 -3.82 -8.81 -18.08
C PHE A 98 -2.32 -8.91 -17.80
N SER A 99 -1.94 -9.72 -16.82
CA SER A 99 -0.55 -9.98 -16.44
C SER A 99 -0.25 -11.48 -16.50
N TYR A 100 0.95 -11.81 -16.93
CA TYR A 100 1.48 -13.15 -17.02
C TYR A 100 2.86 -13.21 -16.40
N PHE A 101 3.11 -14.16 -15.52
CA PHE A 101 4.42 -14.46 -14.96
C PHE A 101 4.68 -15.95 -15.10
N GLY A 102 5.73 -16.30 -15.84
CA GLY A 102 6.15 -17.69 -16.05
C GLY A 102 6.65 -18.32 -14.76
N GLU A 103 6.69 -19.64 -14.73
CA GLU A 103 6.95 -20.45 -13.52
C GLU A 103 8.38 -20.28 -12.95
N ARG A 104 9.32 -19.78 -13.75
CA ARG A 104 10.73 -19.63 -13.41
C ARG A 104 11.24 -18.19 -13.60
N PHE A 105 10.32 -17.27 -13.82
CA PHE A 105 10.69 -15.89 -14.04
C PHE A 105 11.40 -15.30 -12.83
N GLY A 106 10.85 -15.51 -11.63
CA GLY A 106 11.40 -15.04 -10.35
C GLY A 106 12.75 -15.67 -10.01
N ASP A 107 12.92 -16.96 -10.30
CA ASP A 107 14.17 -17.70 -10.04
C ASP A 107 15.40 -17.06 -10.71
N ASN A 108 15.23 -16.52 -11.90
CA ASN A 108 16.29 -15.82 -12.62
C ASN A 108 16.38 -14.34 -12.22
N VAL A 109 15.24 -13.62 -12.20
CA VAL A 109 15.24 -12.15 -12.05
C VAL A 109 15.53 -11.70 -10.63
N ASN A 110 15.29 -12.52 -9.61
CA ASN A 110 15.55 -12.17 -8.21
C ASN A 110 17.04 -11.99 -7.88
N ALA A 111 17.93 -12.34 -8.83
CA ALA A 111 19.34 -11.96 -8.74
C ALA A 111 19.58 -10.44 -8.87
N VAL A 112 18.69 -9.71 -9.57
CA VAL A 112 18.82 -8.27 -9.89
C VAL A 112 17.58 -7.45 -9.52
N GLY A 113 16.50 -8.10 -9.06
CA GLY A 113 15.24 -7.47 -8.70
C GLY A 113 14.52 -8.26 -7.62
N PHE A 114 13.22 -8.01 -7.46
CA PHE A 114 12.38 -8.76 -6.54
C PHE A 114 11.02 -9.06 -7.18
N VAL A 115 10.74 -10.33 -7.38
CA VAL A 115 9.42 -10.85 -7.77
C VAL A 115 8.97 -11.79 -6.66
N ARG A 116 7.95 -11.36 -5.92
CA ARG A 116 7.46 -12.10 -4.75
C ARG A 116 6.79 -13.42 -5.13
N ASP A 117 6.03 -13.39 -6.22
CA ASP A 117 5.24 -14.52 -6.69
C ASP A 117 5.25 -14.54 -8.22
N ASP A 118 5.72 -15.63 -8.79
CA ASP A 118 5.64 -15.95 -10.22
C ASP A 118 4.65 -17.10 -10.46
N ASN A 119 4.73 -17.82 -11.58
CA ASN A 119 3.82 -18.92 -11.93
C ASN A 119 2.35 -18.48 -11.85
N ARG A 120 2.01 -17.31 -12.38
CA ARG A 120 0.65 -16.77 -12.30
C ARG A 120 0.17 -16.04 -13.55
N ARG A 121 -1.14 -16.02 -13.69
CA ARG A 121 -1.90 -15.12 -14.58
C ARG A 121 -2.83 -14.28 -13.73
N GLU A 122 -3.02 -13.06 -14.13
CA GLU A 122 -3.86 -12.10 -13.41
C GLU A 122 -4.71 -11.32 -14.41
N LEU A 123 -5.99 -11.18 -14.11
CA LEU A 123 -6.87 -10.21 -14.74
C LEU A 123 -7.31 -9.22 -13.68
N ASP A 124 -6.97 -7.96 -13.88
CA ASP A 124 -7.32 -6.83 -13.03
C ASP A 124 -8.09 -5.82 -13.86
N SER A 125 -9.20 -5.31 -13.34
CA SER A 125 -9.97 -4.28 -14.01
C SER A 125 -10.63 -3.34 -13.00
N ALA A 126 -10.70 -2.07 -13.35
CA ALA A 126 -11.39 -1.06 -12.56
C ALA A 126 -12.29 -0.20 -13.43
N LEU A 127 -13.35 0.27 -12.81
CA LEU A 127 -14.26 1.28 -13.34
C LEU A 127 -14.56 2.28 -12.23
N GLU A 128 -14.27 3.57 -12.50
CA GLU A 128 -14.60 4.66 -11.59
C GLU A 128 -15.38 5.72 -12.36
N LYS A 129 -16.38 6.32 -11.72
CA LYS A 129 -17.18 7.39 -12.29
C LYS A 129 -17.56 8.40 -11.23
N THR A 130 -17.20 9.66 -11.49
CA THR A 130 -17.60 10.81 -10.69
C THR A 130 -18.67 11.60 -11.44
N VAL A 131 -19.77 11.89 -10.76
CA VAL A 131 -20.87 12.71 -11.26
C VAL A 131 -21.00 13.94 -10.36
N TRP A 132 -20.91 15.12 -10.96
CA TRP A 132 -21.10 16.39 -10.30
C TRP A 132 -22.50 16.94 -10.55
N PHE A 133 -23.13 17.47 -9.52
CA PHE A 133 -24.44 18.09 -9.59
C PHE A 133 -24.32 19.61 -9.37
N GLU A 134 -24.87 20.40 -10.28
CA GLU A 134 -24.84 21.87 -10.15
C GLU A 134 -25.79 22.38 -9.07
N THR A 135 -26.90 21.68 -8.85
CA THR A 135 -27.99 22.08 -7.94
C THR A 135 -28.42 20.92 -7.04
N GLY A 136 -29.18 21.22 -5.99
CA GLY A 136 -29.71 20.23 -5.06
C GLY A 136 -28.76 19.97 -3.87
N PRO A 137 -29.12 19.05 -2.97
CA PRO A 137 -28.36 18.78 -1.74
C PRO A 137 -27.07 18.00 -1.98
N VAL A 138 -27.03 17.16 -3.02
CA VAL A 138 -25.85 16.37 -3.41
C VAL A 138 -24.93 17.24 -4.26
N GLU A 139 -23.66 17.25 -3.98
CA GLU A 139 -22.62 17.91 -4.77
C GLU A 139 -21.96 16.96 -5.74
N GLN A 140 -21.60 15.78 -5.24
CA GLN A 140 -20.86 14.77 -5.99
C GLN A 140 -21.33 13.38 -5.59
N VAL A 141 -21.33 12.48 -6.57
CA VAL A 141 -21.42 11.02 -6.36
C VAL A 141 -20.26 10.38 -7.09
N GLU A 142 -19.54 9.52 -6.38
CA GLU A 142 -18.48 8.70 -6.95
C GLU A 142 -18.85 7.24 -6.82
N TYR A 143 -18.71 6.50 -7.91
CA TYR A 143 -18.88 5.06 -7.97
C TYR A 143 -17.55 4.43 -8.36
N GLY A 144 -17.13 3.42 -7.59
CA GLY A 144 -15.95 2.60 -7.85
C GLY A 144 -16.31 1.12 -7.96
N SER A 145 -15.62 0.44 -8.86
CA SER A 145 -15.71 -1.02 -9.02
C SER A 145 -14.36 -1.56 -9.43
N ASN A 146 -13.85 -2.56 -8.69
CA ASN A 146 -12.59 -3.23 -9.00
C ASN A 146 -12.80 -4.74 -9.01
N TYR A 147 -12.15 -5.43 -9.94
CA TYR A 147 -12.21 -6.88 -10.11
C TYR A 147 -10.81 -7.42 -10.30
N ASN A 148 -10.42 -8.38 -9.48
CA ASN A 148 -9.15 -9.09 -9.56
C ASN A 148 -9.37 -10.58 -9.62
N VAL A 149 -8.61 -11.29 -10.46
CA VAL A 149 -8.62 -12.75 -10.52
C VAL A 149 -7.22 -13.26 -10.79
N TYR A 150 -6.77 -14.25 -10.00
CA TYR A 150 -5.45 -14.88 -10.08
C TYR A 150 -5.54 -16.37 -10.33
N TRP A 151 -4.74 -16.87 -11.27
CA TRP A 151 -4.59 -18.29 -11.57
C TRP A 151 -3.12 -18.71 -11.57
N GLY A 152 -2.84 -19.94 -11.21
CA GLY A 152 -1.60 -20.61 -11.56
C GLY A 152 -1.47 -20.87 -13.07
N GLN A 153 -0.27 -21.16 -13.55
CA GLN A 153 -0.06 -21.55 -14.95
C GLN A 153 -0.76 -22.88 -15.29
N ASP A 154 -0.95 -23.75 -14.32
CA ASP A 154 -1.74 -24.98 -14.40
C ASP A 154 -3.26 -24.75 -14.51
N GLY A 155 -3.71 -23.49 -14.44
CA GLY A 155 -5.13 -23.10 -14.48
C GLY A 155 -5.83 -23.15 -13.11
N THR A 156 -5.13 -23.48 -12.04
CA THR A 156 -5.69 -23.48 -10.69
C THR A 156 -6.06 -22.05 -10.27
N LEU A 157 -7.33 -21.83 -9.96
CA LEU A 157 -7.80 -20.55 -9.39
C LEU A 157 -7.22 -20.39 -7.98
N ARG A 158 -6.49 -19.30 -7.75
CA ARG A 158 -5.84 -19.00 -6.47
C ARG A 158 -6.64 -18.00 -5.65
N ASP A 159 -7.11 -16.96 -6.32
CA ASP A 159 -7.76 -15.84 -5.66
C ASP A 159 -8.65 -15.09 -6.65
N TRP A 160 -9.73 -14.47 -6.16
CA TRP A 160 -10.44 -13.42 -6.85
C TRP A 160 -11.10 -12.47 -5.84
N SER A 161 -11.19 -11.19 -6.19
CA SER A 161 -11.92 -10.19 -5.42
C SER A 161 -12.80 -9.31 -6.31
N VAL A 162 -13.88 -8.82 -5.72
CA VAL A 162 -14.77 -7.81 -6.28
C VAL A 162 -14.99 -6.76 -5.22
N ASP A 163 -14.58 -5.53 -5.53
CA ASP A 163 -14.77 -4.37 -4.68
C ASP A 163 -15.75 -3.41 -5.34
N GLN A 164 -16.74 -2.95 -4.59
CA GLN A 164 -17.71 -1.95 -5.02
C GLN A 164 -17.74 -0.81 -4.02
N SER A 165 -17.71 0.43 -4.48
CA SER A 165 -17.84 1.61 -3.62
C SER A 165 -18.83 2.62 -4.18
N LEU A 166 -19.46 3.35 -3.29
CA LEU A 166 -20.37 4.43 -3.61
C LEU A 166 -20.24 5.54 -2.57
N ASP A 167 -19.81 6.71 -3.01
CA ASP A 167 -19.52 7.85 -2.16
C ASP A 167 -20.43 9.02 -2.53
N PHE A 168 -21.01 9.65 -1.53
CA PHE A 168 -21.84 10.85 -1.66
C PHE A 168 -21.24 12.00 -0.90
N GLU A 169 -21.02 13.11 -1.57
CA GLU A 169 -20.66 14.38 -0.96
C GLU A 169 -21.86 15.34 -1.01
N LEU A 170 -22.23 15.87 0.14
CA LEU A 170 -23.33 16.78 0.28
C LEU A 170 -22.87 18.23 0.42
N ARG A 171 -23.61 19.19 -0.12
CA ARG A 171 -23.27 20.63 -0.03
C ARG A 171 -23.24 21.19 1.40
N ASN A 172 -23.90 20.52 2.32
CA ASN A 172 -23.87 20.86 3.76
C ASN A 172 -22.70 20.27 4.52
N ARG A 173 -21.66 19.77 3.79
CA ARG A 173 -20.40 19.18 4.28
C ARG A 173 -20.51 17.78 4.86
N TRP A 174 -21.66 17.14 4.80
CA TRP A 174 -21.77 15.72 5.13
C TRP A 174 -21.30 14.87 3.96
N SER A 175 -20.67 13.75 4.30
CA SER A 175 -20.31 12.68 3.36
C SER A 175 -20.87 11.35 3.84
N LEU A 176 -21.26 10.51 2.90
CA LEU A 176 -21.71 9.14 3.12
C LEU A 176 -20.94 8.25 2.16
N ALA A 177 -20.32 7.20 2.68
CA ALA A 177 -19.65 6.20 1.87
C ALA A 177 -20.18 4.80 2.19
N ALA A 178 -20.26 3.96 1.19
CA ALA A 178 -20.57 2.55 1.32
C ALA A 178 -19.62 1.74 0.45
N SER A 179 -19.02 0.70 1.00
CA SER A 179 -18.23 -0.26 0.24
C SER A 179 -18.65 -1.68 0.50
N HIS A 180 -18.46 -2.55 -0.48
CA HIS A 180 -18.69 -3.97 -0.37
C HIS A 180 -17.60 -4.73 -1.11
N ASN A 181 -16.91 -5.60 -0.39
CA ASN A 181 -15.90 -6.53 -0.91
C ASN A 181 -16.41 -7.96 -0.81
N VAL A 182 -16.14 -8.75 -1.84
CA VAL A 182 -16.29 -10.21 -1.83
C VAL A 182 -15.02 -10.81 -2.40
N GLU A 183 -14.46 -11.76 -1.68
CA GLU A 183 -13.20 -12.39 -2.03
C GLU A 183 -13.29 -13.90 -1.92
N PHE A 184 -12.63 -14.59 -2.83
CA PHE A 184 -12.27 -15.99 -2.72
C PHE A 184 -10.75 -16.07 -2.61
N ALA A 185 -10.24 -16.75 -1.60
CA ALA A 185 -8.81 -16.99 -1.41
C ALA A 185 -8.54 -18.47 -1.14
N ARG A 186 -7.56 -19.03 -1.84
CA ARG A 186 -7.12 -20.41 -1.66
C ARG A 186 -5.74 -20.43 -1.00
N PHE A 187 -5.71 -21.00 0.21
CA PHE A 187 -4.47 -21.31 0.93
C PHE A 187 -4.42 -22.83 1.18
N GLU A 188 -4.43 -23.27 2.44
CA GLU A 188 -4.56 -24.68 2.79
C GLU A 188 -5.97 -25.22 2.51
N LYS A 189 -6.96 -24.33 2.54
CA LYS A 189 -8.36 -24.56 2.17
C LYS A 189 -8.92 -23.36 1.43
N ASP A 190 -10.14 -23.50 0.90
CA ASP A 190 -10.86 -22.43 0.22
C ASP A 190 -11.58 -21.54 1.24
N PHE A 191 -11.35 -20.22 1.16
CA PHE A 191 -12.02 -19.21 1.95
C PHE A 191 -12.90 -18.33 1.08
N ARG A 192 -14.01 -17.87 1.66
CA ARG A 192 -14.91 -16.90 1.05
C ARG A 192 -15.12 -15.75 2.02
N ASN A 193 -14.38 -14.71 1.79
CA ASN A 193 -14.40 -13.49 2.59
C ASN A 193 -15.43 -12.52 2.03
N ARG A 194 -15.92 -11.66 2.89
CA ARG A 194 -16.80 -10.55 2.52
C ARG A 194 -16.70 -9.47 3.58
N ALA A 195 -16.80 -8.23 3.15
CA ALA A 195 -16.86 -7.08 4.03
C ALA A 195 -17.86 -6.06 3.48
N THR A 196 -18.59 -5.42 4.36
CA THR A 196 -19.45 -4.27 4.02
C THR A 196 -19.12 -3.16 4.99
N GLU A 197 -18.76 -2.01 4.47
CA GLU A 197 -18.44 -0.83 5.25
C GLU A 197 -19.44 0.28 4.94
N LEU A 198 -19.83 1.00 5.97
CA LEU A 198 -20.66 2.20 5.89
C LEU A 198 -19.97 3.30 6.69
N GLU A 199 -19.75 4.44 6.08
CA GLU A 199 -19.13 5.59 6.71
C GLU A 199 -20.03 6.83 6.65
N LEU A 200 -19.97 7.61 7.71
CA LEU A 200 -20.57 8.95 7.82
C LEU A 200 -19.49 9.94 8.21
N GLY A 201 -19.34 10.99 7.45
CA GLY A 201 -18.39 12.05 7.70
C GLY A 201 -19.01 13.43 7.73
N TYR A 202 -18.40 14.35 8.46
CA TYR A 202 -18.71 15.76 8.41
C TYR A 202 -17.43 16.58 8.23
N ASN A 203 -17.48 17.46 7.24
CA ASN A 203 -16.37 18.36 6.90
C ASN A 203 -15.07 17.64 6.52
N THR A 204 -15.17 16.46 5.92
CA THR A 204 -14.03 15.55 5.62
C THR A 204 -13.00 16.13 4.66
N ARG A 205 -13.38 17.14 3.87
CA ARG A 205 -12.49 17.87 2.95
C ARG A 205 -11.61 18.91 3.67
N GLU A 206 -11.94 19.22 4.93
CA GLU A 206 -11.21 20.18 5.73
C GLU A 206 -10.41 19.48 6.82
N PHE A 207 -9.45 20.20 7.43
CA PHE A 207 -8.69 19.62 8.53
C PHE A 207 -9.59 19.31 9.73
N SER A 208 -10.45 20.26 10.13
CA SER A 208 -11.38 20.05 11.25
C SER A 208 -12.58 19.25 10.78
N SER A 209 -12.56 17.96 11.08
CA SER A 209 -13.52 16.99 10.59
C SER A 209 -13.83 15.92 11.63
N VAL A 210 -14.97 15.27 11.50
CA VAL A 210 -15.35 14.09 12.26
C VAL A 210 -15.85 13.01 11.31
N GLY A 211 -15.63 11.75 11.69
CA GLY A 211 -16.08 10.60 10.94
C GLY A 211 -16.40 9.43 11.86
N MET A 212 -17.31 8.59 11.42
CA MET A 212 -17.62 7.29 12.03
C MET A 212 -17.88 6.26 10.94
N GLY A 213 -17.51 5.02 11.21
CA GLY A 213 -17.70 3.91 10.30
C GLY A 213 -18.09 2.65 11.03
N VAL A 214 -18.77 1.78 10.32
CA VAL A 214 -19.03 0.41 10.73
C VAL A 214 -18.69 -0.50 9.56
N GLU A 215 -17.89 -1.53 9.83
CA GLU A 215 -17.59 -2.57 8.87
C GLU A 215 -17.95 -3.92 9.48
N PHE A 216 -18.56 -4.78 8.69
CA PHE A 216 -18.94 -6.10 9.14
C PHE A 216 -18.84 -7.11 7.99
N GLY A 217 -18.57 -8.33 8.34
CA GLY A 217 -18.39 -9.36 7.34
C GLY A 217 -17.82 -10.64 7.87
N ARG A 218 -17.09 -11.34 7.01
CA ARG A 218 -16.38 -12.56 7.32
C ARG A 218 -14.96 -12.47 6.74
N ASN A 219 -13.99 -12.78 7.58
CA ASN A 219 -12.58 -12.85 7.19
C ASN A 219 -12.03 -14.21 7.65
N PHE A 220 -11.63 -15.06 6.69
CA PHE A 220 -11.24 -16.45 6.90
C PHE A 220 -12.33 -17.24 7.66
N ASP A 221 -12.05 -17.64 8.88
CA ASP A 221 -12.93 -18.49 9.69
C ASP A 221 -13.80 -17.71 10.68
N SER A 222 -13.63 -16.39 10.78
CA SER A 222 -14.33 -15.53 11.74
C SER A 222 -15.24 -14.52 11.05
N ASP A 223 -16.45 -14.36 11.56
CA ASP A 223 -17.25 -13.17 11.30
C ASP A 223 -16.69 -12.01 12.14
N PHE A 224 -16.75 -10.78 11.62
CA PHE A 224 -16.19 -9.63 12.29
C PHE A 224 -17.12 -8.42 12.27
N HIS A 225 -16.96 -7.58 13.29
CA HIS A 225 -17.54 -6.23 13.37
C HIS A 225 -16.45 -5.25 13.78
N LEU A 226 -16.22 -4.25 12.96
CA LEU A 226 -15.31 -3.15 13.22
C LEU A 226 -16.11 -1.85 13.31
N VAL A 227 -15.95 -1.13 14.41
CA VAL A 227 -16.49 0.22 14.57
C VAL A 227 -15.34 1.20 14.63
N THR A 228 -15.39 2.23 13.82
CA THR A 228 -14.39 3.29 13.75
C THR A 228 -15.01 4.63 14.12
N ALA A 229 -14.23 5.49 14.77
CA ALA A 229 -14.57 6.90 14.98
C ALA A 229 -13.31 7.75 14.88
N SER A 230 -13.41 8.89 14.24
CA SER A 230 -12.29 9.78 14.05
C SER A 230 -12.70 11.24 14.25
N GLY A 231 -11.78 12.04 14.77
CA GLY A 231 -11.94 13.47 14.89
C GLY A 231 -10.61 14.19 14.69
N ARG A 232 -10.63 15.27 13.93
CA ARG A 232 -9.49 16.16 13.72
C ARG A 232 -9.94 17.57 14.03
N LEU A 233 -9.19 18.24 14.87
CA LEU A 233 -9.49 19.60 15.30
C LEU A 233 -8.25 20.48 15.17
N LYS A 234 -8.46 21.73 14.84
CA LYS A 234 -7.45 22.77 14.84
C LYS A 234 -7.89 23.88 15.81
N PRO A 235 -7.68 23.70 17.14
CA PRO A 235 -8.15 24.63 18.16
C PRO A 235 -7.61 26.05 17.99
N THR A 236 -6.36 26.16 17.51
CA THR A 236 -5.73 27.41 17.08
C THR A 236 -5.01 27.22 15.76
N PRO A 237 -4.59 28.27 15.05
CA PRO A 237 -3.77 28.14 13.85
C PRO A 237 -2.48 27.32 14.08
N GLU A 238 -1.96 27.35 15.30
CA GLU A 238 -0.70 26.72 15.69
C GLU A 238 -0.87 25.31 16.28
N SER A 239 -2.11 24.91 16.64
CA SER A 239 -2.39 23.66 17.32
C SER A 239 -3.24 22.73 16.46
N SER A 240 -2.91 21.45 16.45
CA SER A 240 -3.77 20.40 15.89
C SER A 240 -3.89 19.21 16.82
N LEU A 241 -5.05 18.58 16.82
CA LEU A 241 -5.36 17.37 17.55
C LEU A 241 -6.14 16.42 16.64
N GLU A 242 -5.69 15.18 16.58
CA GLU A 242 -6.37 14.09 15.89
C GLU A 242 -6.59 12.94 16.86
N TYR A 243 -7.76 12.35 16.80
CA TYR A 243 -8.11 11.16 17.57
C TYR A 243 -8.76 10.13 16.64
N GLN A 244 -8.35 8.87 16.78
CA GLN A 244 -8.94 7.72 16.11
C GLN A 244 -9.24 6.64 17.15
N LEU A 245 -10.38 6.02 17.01
CA LEU A 245 -10.85 4.89 17.80
C LEU A 245 -11.25 3.78 16.85
N GLU A 246 -10.79 2.56 17.13
CA GLU A 246 -11.20 1.36 16.43
C GLU A 246 -11.58 0.29 17.46
N ARG A 247 -12.68 -0.39 17.21
CA ARG A 247 -13.11 -1.54 18.00
C ARG A 247 -13.42 -2.71 17.07
N LEU A 248 -12.60 -3.75 17.15
CA LEU A 248 -12.76 -4.98 16.42
C LEU A 248 -13.34 -6.07 17.35
N VAL A 249 -14.35 -6.79 16.87
CA VAL A 249 -14.92 -7.98 17.50
C VAL A 249 -14.90 -9.09 16.47
N LEU A 250 -14.37 -10.25 16.83
CA LEU A 250 -14.35 -11.47 16.01
C LEU A 250 -15.29 -12.53 16.60
N ASP A 251 -15.90 -13.37 15.76
CA ASP A 251 -16.72 -14.52 16.18
C ASP A 251 -16.49 -15.72 15.21
N PRO A 252 -15.84 -16.81 15.63
CA PRO A 252 -15.21 -16.98 16.94
C PRO A 252 -13.99 -16.06 17.11
N ASP A 253 -13.81 -15.58 18.33
CA ASP A 253 -12.64 -14.80 18.72
C ASP A 253 -11.56 -15.74 19.28
N PRO A 254 -10.38 -15.86 18.66
CA PRO A 254 -9.30 -16.72 19.13
C PRO A 254 -8.72 -16.28 20.47
N GLU A 255 -8.86 -15.01 20.83
CA GLU A 255 -8.34 -14.44 22.08
C GLU A 255 -9.43 -14.14 23.11
N SER A 256 -10.70 -14.36 22.75
CA SER A 256 -11.90 -14.16 23.59
C SER A 256 -12.12 -12.73 24.11
N GLU A 257 -11.51 -11.74 23.46
CA GLU A 257 -11.59 -10.33 23.84
C GLU A 257 -11.77 -9.41 22.62
N SER A 258 -12.56 -8.35 22.77
CA SER A 258 -12.64 -7.32 21.74
C SER A 258 -11.39 -6.46 21.75
N THR A 259 -10.83 -6.21 20.55
CA THR A 259 -9.66 -5.34 20.37
C THR A 259 -10.09 -3.88 20.34
N TRP A 260 -9.47 -3.06 21.19
CA TRP A 260 -9.60 -1.61 21.17
C TRP A 260 -8.27 -0.97 20.79
N ILE A 261 -8.31 -0.10 19.80
CA ILE A 261 -7.15 0.69 19.37
C ILE A 261 -7.51 2.17 19.50
N HIS A 262 -6.70 2.90 20.24
CA HIS A 262 -6.80 4.35 20.34
C HIS A 262 -5.53 4.97 19.76
N VAL A 263 -5.69 5.96 18.90
CA VAL A 263 -4.58 6.73 18.35
C VAL A 263 -4.83 8.22 18.58
N VAL A 264 -3.89 8.88 19.21
CA VAL A 264 -3.90 10.34 19.41
C VAL A 264 -2.68 10.94 18.73
N ARG A 265 -2.87 11.97 17.92
CA ARG A 265 -1.79 12.79 17.38
C ARG A 265 -2.06 14.24 17.75
N ALA A 266 -1.04 14.92 18.26
CA ALA A 266 -1.13 16.34 18.54
C ALA A 266 0.11 17.06 18.04
N SER A 267 -0.07 18.27 17.53
CA SER A 267 1.03 19.13 17.11
C SER A 267 0.81 20.54 17.68
N GLN A 268 1.89 21.12 18.21
CA GLN A 268 1.89 22.50 18.68
C GLN A 268 3.09 23.23 18.08
N PHE A 269 2.82 24.27 17.30
CA PHE A 269 3.81 25.21 16.83
C PHE A 269 3.92 26.38 17.82
N PHE A 270 5.09 26.60 18.36
CA PHE A 270 5.39 27.76 19.21
C PHE A 270 5.84 28.95 18.37
N THR A 271 6.55 28.64 17.28
CA THR A 271 6.89 29.53 16.17
C THR A 271 6.89 28.72 14.87
N ASN A 272 7.12 29.36 13.73
CA ASN A 272 7.26 28.64 12.45
C ASN A 272 8.44 27.65 12.46
N ASP A 273 9.43 27.87 13.33
CA ASP A 273 10.66 27.07 13.38
C ASP A 273 10.78 26.22 14.64
N LEU A 274 9.86 26.33 15.57
CA LEU A 274 9.86 25.59 16.84
C LEU A 274 8.52 24.91 17.06
N TYR A 275 8.50 23.58 17.11
CA TYR A 275 7.26 22.83 17.31
C TYR A 275 7.48 21.50 18.05
N LEU A 276 6.40 21.00 18.62
CA LEU A 276 6.28 19.70 19.28
C LEU A 276 5.23 18.87 18.56
N GLN A 277 5.54 17.60 18.32
CA GLN A 277 4.60 16.59 17.84
C GLN A 277 4.52 15.46 18.85
N LEU A 278 3.30 15.04 19.15
CA LEU A 278 3.01 13.92 20.05
C LEU A 278 2.22 12.87 19.30
N PHE A 279 2.56 11.63 19.55
CA PHE A 279 1.85 10.44 19.11
C PHE A 279 1.64 9.51 20.30
N TYR A 280 0.42 9.01 20.44
CA TYR A 280 0.06 8.01 21.43
C TYR A 280 -0.83 6.95 20.79
N GLN A 281 -0.54 5.69 21.02
CA GLN A 281 -1.33 4.56 20.54
C GLN A 281 -1.42 3.49 21.61
N THR A 282 -2.62 2.92 21.80
CA THR A 282 -2.84 1.73 22.60
C THR A 282 -3.51 0.64 21.76
N ASN A 283 -3.23 -0.61 22.14
CA ASN A 283 -3.94 -1.79 21.66
C ASN A 283 -4.24 -2.68 22.87
N SER A 284 -5.50 -3.00 23.10
CA SER A 284 -5.94 -3.70 24.31
C SER A 284 -5.50 -5.17 24.36
N VAL A 285 -5.45 -5.84 23.22
CA VAL A 285 -5.14 -7.29 23.15
C VAL A 285 -3.67 -7.55 23.49
N ILE A 286 -2.78 -6.75 22.96
CA ILE A 286 -1.32 -6.94 23.16
C ILE A 286 -0.78 -6.10 24.31
N ASP A 287 -1.65 -5.44 25.09
CA ASP A 287 -1.30 -4.45 26.17
C ASP A 287 -0.16 -3.51 25.78
N ARG A 288 -0.16 -3.08 24.53
CA ARG A 288 0.90 -2.25 23.97
C ARG A 288 0.52 -0.77 24.04
N ARG A 289 1.43 0.05 24.54
CA ARG A 289 1.31 1.51 24.59
C ARG A 289 2.51 2.15 23.92
N ASN A 290 2.29 2.71 22.75
CA ASN A 290 3.31 3.44 22.02
C ASN A 290 3.17 4.94 22.33
N VAL A 291 4.25 5.58 22.76
CA VAL A 291 4.32 7.03 22.97
C VAL A 291 5.50 7.55 22.18
N GLN A 292 5.30 8.58 21.41
CA GLN A 292 6.37 9.31 20.75
C GLN A 292 6.18 10.81 20.95
N ALA A 293 7.24 11.49 21.32
CA ALA A 293 7.29 12.95 21.39
C ALA A 293 8.50 13.42 20.57
N VAL A 294 8.27 14.32 19.62
CA VAL A 294 9.32 14.87 18.75
C VAL A 294 9.29 16.38 18.88
N PHE A 295 10.36 16.94 19.43
CA PHE A 295 10.60 18.36 19.48
C PHE A 295 11.56 18.76 18.37
N VAL A 296 11.19 19.75 17.58
CA VAL A 296 11.97 20.21 16.42
C VAL A 296 12.23 21.69 16.53
N TYR A 297 13.51 22.06 16.38
CA TYR A 297 13.96 23.44 16.26
C TYR A 297 14.76 23.62 14.97
N ARG A 298 14.25 24.48 14.07
CA ARG A 298 14.92 24.89 12.83
C ARG A 298 15.74 26.14 13.13
N TYR A 299 17.00 25.97 13.50
CA TYR A 299 17.86 27.12 13.88
C TYR A 299 18.42 27.89 12.67
N ALA A 300 18.42 27.30 11.49
CA ALA A 300 18.84 27.91 10.22
C ALA A 300 18.03 27.34 9.04
N PRO A 301 16.72 27.68 8.89
CA PRO A 301 15.87 27.16 7.81
C PRO A 301 16.38 27.57 6.42
N PRO A 302 16.36 26.66 5.41
CA PRO A 302 16.02 25.25 5.47
C PRO A 302 17.20 24.33 5.85
N PHE A 303 18.35 24.89 6.17
CA PHE A 303 19.66 24.20 6.21
C PHE A 303 20.08 23.67 7.57
N GLY A 304 19.41 24.04 8.65
CA GLY A 304 19.81 23.61 9.99
C GLY A 304 18.61 23.23 10.87
N THR A 305 18.64 22.00 11.44
CA THR A 305 17.61 21.51 12.37
C THR A 305 18.23 20.76 13.55
N ILE A 306 17.60 20.90 14.72
CA ILE A 306 17.82 20.07 15.90
C ILE A 306 16.51 19.34 16.18
N GLN A 307 16.56 18.03 16.33
CA GLN A 307 15.42 17.19 16.68
C GLN A 307 15.75 16.41 17.95
N VAL A 308 14.86 16.44 18.91
CA VAL A 308 14.89 15.60 20.10
C VAL A 308 13.65 14.71 20.05
N ALA A 309 13.82 13.41 19.96
CA ALA A 309 12.74 12.46 19.92
C ALA A 309 12.81 11.50 21.08
N PHE A 310 11.73 11.42 21.84
CA PHE A 310 11.50 10.37 22.84
C PHE A 310 10.52 9.36 22.27
N GLN A 311 10.81 8.08 22.44
CA GLN A 311 9.93 7.00 22.05
C GLN A 311 9.89 5.95 23.18
N ARG A 312 8.66 5.53 23.52
CA ARG A 312 8.38 4.36 24.34
C ARG A 312 7.55 3.38 23.53
N GLY A 313 7.93 2.12 23.53
CA GLY A 313 7.27 1.06 22.78
C GLY A 313 8.27 0.23 21.96
N THR A 314 7.83 -0.84 21.37
CA THR A 314 8.68 -1.69 20.53
C THR A 314 8.79 -1.12 19.13
N ALA A 315 9.98 -1.11 18.58
CA ALA A 315 10.25 -0.67 17.22
C ALA A 315 9.94 -1.74 16.16
N ALA A 316 9.78 -3.01 16.53
CA ALA A 316 9.62 -4.11 15.59
C ALA A 316 8.20 -4.70 15.60
N PHE A 317 7.66 -4.97 14.41
CA PHE A 317 6.47 -5.77 14.22
C PHE A 317 6.77 -7.23 14.61
N GLY A 318 5.94 -7.82 15.47
CA GLY A 318 5.94 -9.26 15.73
C GLY A 318 6.78 -9.76 16.91
N GLU A 319 7.57 -8.91 17.58
CA GLU A 319 8.27 -9.33 18.80
C GLU A 319 7.55 -8.85 20.06
N ALA A 320 7.14 -9.79 20.91
CA ALA A 320 6.69 -9.53 22.28
C ALA A 320 7.92 -9.17 23.14
N SER A 321 8.62 -8.08 22.80
CA SER A 321 9.77 -7.61 23.55
C SER A 321 9.36 -6.50 24.50
N ASP A 322 10.09 -6.38 25.61
CA ASP A 322 9.89 -5.36 26.62
C ASP A 322 9.80 -3.95 26.01
N GLN A 323 8.82 -3.17 26.48
CA GLN A 323 8.65 -1.79 26.05
C GLN A 323 9.83 -0.95 26.53
N GLY A 324 10.81 -0.74 25.67
CA GLY A 324 11.97 0.11 25.94
C GLY A 324 11.65 1.60 25.83
N ASN A 325 12.43 2.43 26.49
CA ASN A 325 12.46 3.88 26.30
C ASN A 325 13.69 4.25 25.49
N THR A 326 13.52 5.06 24.46
CA THR A 326 14.62 5.53 23.62
C THR A 326 14.56 7.03 23.46
N LEU A 327 15.70 7.68 23.61
CA LEU A 327 15.88 9.10 23.38
C LEU A 327 16.85 9.29 22.21
N PHE A 328 16.43 10.02 21.20
CA PHE A 328 17.25 10.36 20.04
C PHE A 328 17.53 11.86 20.01
N LEU A 329 18.76 12.22 19.69
CA LEU A 329 19.15 13.58 19.32
C LEU A 329 19.70 13.55 17.89
N LYS A 330 19.13 14.36 17.01
CA LYS A 330 19.60 14.54 15.65
C LYS A 330 19.87 16.02 15.39
N VAL A 331 21.08 16.33 14.95
CA VAL A 331 21.47 17.66 14.48
C VAL A 331 21.79 17.55 13.00
N THR A 332 21.13 18.34 12.19
CA THR A 332 21.35 18.39 10.73
C THR A 332 21.80 19.79 10.34
N ARG A 333 22.83 19.88 9.51
CA ARG A 333 23.27 21.10 8.85
C ARG A 333 23.64 20.77 7.39
N VAL A 334 23.12 21.54 6.47
CA VAL A 334 23.44 21.46 5.03
C VAL A 334 24.36 22.65 4.72
N PHE A 335 25.45 22.40 4.02
CA PHE A 335 26.46 23.38 3.65
C PHE A 335 26.34 23.74 2.16
#